data_70fa2d41abced8e8ab263f56f4eabf29
#
_entry.id   70fa2d41abced8e8ab263f56f4eabf29
#
_cell.length_a   1.000
_cell.length_b   1.000
_cell.length_c   1.000
_cell.angle_alpha   90.00
_cell.angle_beta   90.00
_cell.angle_gamma   90.00
#
_symmetry.space_group_name_H-M   'P 1'
#
loop_
_entity.id
_entity.type
_entity.pdbx_description
1 polymer ?
#
loop_
_entity_poly.entity_id
_entity_poly.type
_entity_poly.pdbx_seq_one_letter_code
_entity_poly.pdbx_strand_id
1 'polypeptide(L)'
;MKTLGRIVLGIVGLIVLAAVVIYVDGVMLPVDHSTSVSDVVDAPPAKVFALITNVSEGASWRKSVKSVQVLPLDQGRDHWIEDLGHGETMNFLATRTEPVDASGVGRRDVLLNQPDASYGGTWTYEISLGSSPNQTKLRITEAGFIHPPVYRFVMRHVFGMTHNLDQYMAEIKAAALKN
;
A
#
# COMPACT_ATOMS: atom_id res chain seq x y z
N MET A 1 14.51 -48.01 9.60
CA MET A 1 13.12 -47.51 9.65
C MET A 1 12.80 -46.70 10.93
N LYS A 2 13.14 -47.16 12.16
CA LYS A 2 12.81 -46.45 13.42
C LYS A 2 13.47 -45.07 13.55
N THR A 3 14.70 -44.87 13.04
CA THR A 3 15.44 -43.60 13.12
C THR A 3 14.81 -42.54 12.17
N LEU A 4 14.47 -42.93 10.94
CA LEU A 4 13.81 -42.05 10.01
C LEU A 4 12.44 -41.53 10.52
N GLY A 5 11.65 -42.42 11.15
CA GLY A 5 10.38 -42.04 11.76
C GLY A 5 10.54 -41.00 12.88
N ARG A 6 11.61 -41.13 13.71
CA ARG A 6 11.92 -40.17 14.77
C ARG A 6 12.34 -38.81 14.21
N ILE A 7 13.14 -38.80 13.13
CA ILE A 7 13.55 -37.55 12.46
C ILE A 7 12.32 -36.85 11.88
N VAL A 8 11.46 -37.58 11.17
CA VAL A 8 10.23 -37.02 10.59
C VAL A 8 9.31 -36.44 11.68
N LEU A 9 9.14 -37.18 12.79
CA LEU A 9 8.33 -36.70 13.93
C LEU A 9 8.94 -35.43 14.54
N GLY A 10 10.26 -35.34 14.65
CA GLY A 10 10.96 -34.14 15.13
C GLY A 10 10.76 -32.95 14.23
N ILE A 11 10.86 -33.13 12.90
CA ILE A 11 10.60 -32.06 11.91
C ILE A 11 9.16 -31.58 11.99
N VAL A 12 8.19 -32.50 12.03
CA VAL A 12 6.77 -32.15 12.18
C VAL A 12 6.53 -31.35 13.46
N GLY A 13 7.15 -31.80 14.59
CA GLY A 13 7.04 -31.07 15.85
C GLY A 13 7.59 -29.64 15.78
N LEU A 14 8.71 -29.44 15.09
CA LEU A 14 9.28 -28.09 14.87
C LEU A 14 8.38 -27.20 13.99
N ILE A 15 7.80 -27.77 12.93
CA ILE A 15 6.86 -27.02 12.06
C ILE A 15 5.63 -26.59 12.85
N VAL A 16 5.05 -27.50 13.64
CA VAL A 16 3.88 -27.19 14.47
C VAL A 16 4.23 -26.12 15.51
N LEU A 17 5.38 -26.23 16.17
CA LEU A 17 5.83 -25.23 17.13
C LEU A 17 6.00 -23.86 16.47
N ALA A 18 6.65 -23.79 15.30
CA ALA A 18 6.80 -22.56 14.54
C ALA A 18 5.45 -21.95 14.18
N ALA A 19 4.48 -22.75 13.69
CA ALA A 19 3.15 -22.29 13.36
C ALA A 19 2.41 -21.72 14.59
N VAL A 20 2.54 -22.36 15.75
CA VAL A 20 1.96 -21.87 17.01
C VAL A 20 2.60 -20.54 17.42
N VAL A 21 3.92 -20.42 17.34
CA VAL A 21 4.63 -19.17 17.68
C VAL A 21 4.17 -18.03 16.75
N ILE A 22 4.13 -18.26 15.43
CA ILE A 22 3.67 -17.28 14.43
C ILE A 22 2.24 -16.82 14.74
N TYR A 23 1.35 -17.76 15.04
CA TYR A 23 -0.03 -17.46 15.32
C TYR A 23 -0.21 -16.67 16.61
N VAL A 24 0.44 -17.11 17.71
CA VAL A 24 0.34 -16.46 19.02
C VAL A 24 0.93 -15.06 18.98
N ASP A 25 2.11 -14.87 18.40
CA ASP A 25 2.71 -13.55 18.23
C ASP A 25 1.79 -12.65 17.38
N GLY A 26 1.28 -13.16 16.25
CA GLY A 26 0.35 -12.45 15.43
C GLY A 26 -0.97 -12.04 16.12
N VAL A 27 -1.47 -12.84 17.07
CA VAL A 27 -2.62 -12.49 17.92
C VAL A 27 -2.29 -11.34 18.86
N MET A 28 -1.07 -11.28 19.38
CA MET A 28 -0.61 -10.24 20.30
C MET A 28 -0.32 -8.90 19.59
N LEU A 29 -0.07 -8.91 18.27
CA LEU A 29 0.13 -7.70 17.50
C LEU A 29 -1.19 -6.91 17.33
N PRO A 30 -1.15 -5.56 17.32
CA PRO A 30 -2.34 -4.74 17.12
C PRO A 30 -2.97 -5.01 15.74
N VAL A 31 -4.29 -4.96 15.69
CA VAL A 31 -5.07 -5.07 14.44
C VAL A 31 -4.88 -3.80 13.62
N ASP A 32 -5.02 -2.65 14.28
CA ASP A 32 -4.87 -1.34 13.63
C ASP A 32 -3.41 -0.92 13.60
N HIS A 33 -3.03 -0.26 12.52
CA HIS A 33 -1.69 0.29 12.36
C HIS A 33 -1.73 1.64 11.64
N SER A 34 -0.69 2.43 11.86
CA SER A 34 -0.42 3.63 11.07
C SER A 34 1.07 3.70 10.81
N THR A 35 1.42 3.88 9.53
CA THR A 35 2.81 4.01 9.10
C THR A 35 2.94 5.06 8.01
N SER A 36 4.11 5.67 7.87
CA SER A 36 4.35 6.73 6.89
C SER A 36 5.74 6.61 6.30
N VAL A 37 5.85 6.98 5.03
CA VAL A 37 7.11 7.23 4.35
C VAL A 37 7.11 8.65 3.80
N SER A 38 8.29 9.27 3.73
CA SER A 38 8.45 10.61 3.15
C SER A 38 9.73 10.65 2.35
N ASP A 39 9.66 11.21 1.14
CA ASP A 39 10.83 11.35 0.28
C ASP A 39 10.67 12.58 -0.64
N VAL A 40 11.76 12.93 -1.31
CA VAL A 40 11.80 13.96 -2.35
C VAL A 40 11.68 13.30 -3.72
N VAL A 41 10.76 13.82 -4.53
CA VAL A 41 10.56 13.46 -5.93
C VAL A 41 11.08 14.59 -6.80
N ASP A 42 11.97 14.30 -7.76
CA ASP A 42 12.56 15.29 -8.67
C ASP A 42 11.59 15.59 -9.83
N ALA A 43 10.46 16.17 -9.48
CA ALA A 43 9.41 16.65 -10.40
C ALA A 43 8.57 17.72 -9.71
N PRO A 44 7.93 18.64 -10.49
CA PRO A 44 7.02 19.65 -9.93
C PRO A 44 5.83 19.02 -9.18
N PRO A 45 5.30 19.66 -8.12
CA PRO A 45 4.15 19.17 -7.36
C PRO A 45 2.93 18.80 -8.22
N ALA A 46 2.62 19.60 -9.22
CA ALA A 46 1.50 19.34 -10.13
C ALA A 46 1.69 18.03 -10.92
N LYS A 47 2.92 17.72 -11.36
CA LYS A 47 3.22 16.46 -12.07
C LYS A 47 3.08 15.25 -11.15
N VAL A 48 3.60 15.33 -9.93
CA VAL A 48 3.48 14.25 -8.93
C VAL A 48 2.01 14.03 -8.56
N PHE A 49 1.25 15.11 -8.36
CA PHE A 49 -0.18 15.04 -8.07
C PHE A 49 -0.96 14.39 -9.23
N ALA A 50 -0.65 14.75 -10.47
CA ALA A 50 -1.27 14.16 -11.65
C ALA A 50 -1.02 12.65 -11.75
N LEU A 51 0.17 12.15 -11.42
CA LEU A 51 0.46 10.72 -11.36
C LEU A 51 -0.43 9.98 -10.34
N ILE A 52 -0.65 10.60 -9.16
CA ILE A 52 -1.45 10.00 -8.09
C ILE A 52 -2.95 10.06 -8.42
N THR A 53 -3.41 11.09 -9.14
CA THR A 53 -4.84 11.33 -9.41
C THR A 53 -5.31 10.71 -10.71
N ASN A 54 -4.45 10.55 -11.71
CA ASN A 54 -4.82 9.89 -12.97
C ASN A 54 -4.77 8.37 -12.79
N VAL A 55 -5.78 7.83 -12.10
CA VAL A 55 -5.85 6.39 -11.76
C VAL A 55 -5.90 5.49 -12.99
N SER A 56 -6.46 5.96 -14.12
CA SER A 56 -6.53 5.16 -15.36
C SER A 56 -5.17 4.78 -15.92
N GLU A 57 -4.14 5.60 -15.65
CA GLU A 57 -2.76 5.36 -16.07
C GLU A 57 -1.95 4.53 -15.05
N GLY A 58 -2.56 4.14 -13.94
CA GLY A 58 -1.88 3.42 -12.85
C GLY A 58 -1.10 2.19 -13.33
N ALA A 59 -1.70 1.39 -14.19
CA ALA A 59 -1.07 0.19 -14.75
C ALA A 59 0.13 0.47 -15.67
N SER A 60 0.30 1.70 -16.18
CA SER A 60 1.41 2.06 -17.06
C SER A 60 2.74 2.25 -16.31
N TRP A 61 2.69 2.54 -15.02
CA TRP A 61 3.86 2.84 -14.22
C TRP A 61 3.97 2.05 -12.90
N ARG A 62 2.88 1.47 -12.39
CA ARG A 62 2.87 0.60 -11.21
C ARG A 62 3.00 -0.86 -11.63
N LYS A 63 4.06 -1.50 -11.19
CA LYS A 63 4.36 -2.91 -11.55
C LYS A 63 3.40 -3.91 -10.93
N SER A 64 2.82 -3.57 -9.78
CA SER A 64 1.86 -4.40 -9.05
C SER A 64 0.45 -4.34 -9.65
N VAL A 65 0.17 -3.43 -10.58
CA VAL A 65 -1.16 -3.23 -11.16
C VAL A 65 -1.17 -3.69 -12.60
N LYS A 66 -1.99 -4.68 -12.92
CA LYS A 66 -2.15 -5.24 -14.25
C LYS A 66 -3.09 -4.40 -15.12
N SER A 67 -4.19 -3.95 -14.53
CA SER A 67 -5.17 -3.07 -15.19
C SER A 67 -5.95 -2.27 -14.16
N VAL A 68 -6.54 -1.16 -14.61
CA VAL A 68 -7.42 -0.30 -13.82
C VAL A 68 -8.76 -0.16 -14.54
N GLN A 69 -9.83 -0.42 -13.84
CA GLN A 69 -11.20 -0.14 -14.27
C GLN A 69 -11.72 1.08 -13.53
N VAL A 70 -11.86 2.20 -14.22
CA VAL A 70 -12.50 3.39 -13.66
C VAL A 70 -14.02 3.15 -13.65
N LEU A 71 -14.63 3.40 -12.51
CA LEU A 71 -16.07 3.25 -12.27
C LEU A 71 -16.75 4.63 -12.33
N PRO A 72 -18.09 4.69 -12.44
CA PRO A 72 -18.82 5.93 -12.27
C PRO A 72 -18.47 6.58 -10.92
N LEU A 73 -18.47 7.92 -10.91
CA LEU A 73 -18.21 8.68 -9.69
C LEU A 73 -19.22 8.29 -8.58
N ASP A 74 -18.70 8.00 -7.39
CA ASP A 74 -19.52 7.82 -6.20
C ASP A 74 -19.67 9.14 -5.46
N GLN A 75 -20.84 9.76 -5.54
CA GLN A 75 -21.11 11.09 -4.97
C GLN A 75 -20.09 12.17 -5.39
N GLY A 76 -19.68 12.12 -6.66
CA GLY A 76 -18.67 13.04 -7.20
C GLY A 76 -17.21 12.69 -6.87
N ARG A 77 -16.94 11.54 -6.27
CA ARG A 77 -15.63 11.06 -5.91
C ARG A 77 -15.11 10.00 -6.88
N ASP A 78 -13.81 10.01 -7.17
CA ASP A 78 -13.18 8.99 -8.00
C ASP A 78 -13.33 7.60 -7.35
N HIS A 79 -13.80 6.65 -8.15
CA HIS A 79 -14.03 5.26 -7.76
C HIS A 79 -13.43 4.34 -8.83
N TRP A 80 -12.62 3.36 -8.44
CA TRP A 80 -11.98 2.46 -9.38
C TRP A 80 -11.64 1.10 -8.77
N ILE A 81 -11.39 0.13 -9.64
CA ILE A 81 -10.91 -1.20 -9.28
C ILE A 81 -9.54 -1.41 -9.93
N GLU A 82 -8.58 -1.90 -9.17
CA GLU A 82 -7.28 -2.37 -9.64
C GLU A 82 -7.26 -3.89 -9.69
N ASP A 83 -6.84 -4.46 -10.84
CA ASP A 83 -6.50 -5.88 -10.97
C ASP A 83 -5.00 -6.04 -10.69
N LEU A 84 -4.67 -6.81 -9.67
CA LEU A 84 -3.29 -7.11 -9.28
C LEU A 84 -2.78 -8.41 -9.95
N GLY A 85 -3.61 -9.06 -10.76
CA GLY A 85 -3.33 -10.38 -11.32
C GLY A 85 -3.76 -11.51 -10.39
N HIS A 86 -3.66 -12.74 -10.90
CA HIS A 86 -4.01 -13.97 -10.16
C HIS A 86 -5.44 -14.01 -9.60
N GLY A 87 -6.36 -13.19 -10.15
CA GLY A 87 -7.74 -13.07 -9.69
C GLY A 87 -7.92 -12.17 -8.46
N GLU A 88 -6.90 -11.45 -8.06
CA GLU A 88 -6.95 -10.50 -6.96
C GLU A 88 -7.29 -9.11 -7.48
N THR A 89 -8.35 -8.50 -6.92
CA THR A 89 -8.79 -7.14 -7.24
C THR A 89 -8.94 -6.32 -5.98
N MET A 90 -8.68 -5.01 -6.09
CA MET A 90 -8.90 -4.05 -5.00
C MET A 90 -9.80 -2.92 -5.49
N ASN A 91 -10.78 -2.55 -4.66
CA ASN A 91 -11.72 -1.48 -4.92
C ASN A 91 -11.33 -0.24 -4.11
N PHE A 92 -11.20 0.91 -4.76
CA PHE A 92 -10.74 2.16 -4.16
C PHE A 92 -11.72 3.29 -4.36
N LEU A 93 -11.81 4.16 -3.34
CA LEU A 93 -12.61 5.38 -3.34
C LEU A 93 -11.75 6.55 -2.86
N ALA A 94 -11.63 7.61 -3.67
CA ALA A 94 -11.00 8.85 -3.22
C ALA A 94 -11.95 9.59 -2.29
N THR A 95 -11.67 9.61 -1.00
CA THR A 95 -12.52 10.27 0.00
C THR A 95 -12.28 11.77 0.09
N ARG A 96 -11.09 12.22 -0.32
CA ARG A 96 -10.68 13.64 -0.38
C ARG A 96 -9.71 13.85 -1.53
N THR A 97 -9.88 14.94 -2.28
CA THR A 97 -8.93 15.37 -3.31
C THR A 97 -8.83 16.89 -3.26
N GLU A 98 -7.67 17.40 -2.87
CA GLU A 98 -7.32 18.82 -2.85
C GLU A 98 -6.19 19.02 -3.85
N PRO A 99 -6.47 19.62 -5.01
CA PRO A 99 -5.46 19.88 -6.03
C PRO A 99 -4.32 20.74 -5.49
N VAL A 100 -3.15 20.59 -6.11
CA VAL A 100 -1.99 21.42 -5.76
C VAL A 100 -2.31 22.89 -6.02
N ASP A 101 -2.20 23.69 -4.98
CA ASP A 101 -2.41 25.14 -5.01
C ASP A 101 -1.17 25.92 -5.50
N ALA A 102 -1.28 27.24 -5.53
CA ALA A 102 -0.19 28.13 -5.97
C ALA A 102 1.06 28.06 -5.04
N SER A 103 0.94 27.58 -3.81
CA SER A 103 2.05 27.35 -2.89
C SER A 103 2.71 25.99 -3.07
N GLY A 104 2.19 25.14 -3.95
CA GLY A 104 2.68 23.79 -4.21
C GLY A 104 2.18 22.75 -3.21
N VAL A 105 1.10 23.03 -2.48
CA VAL A 105 0.49 22.12 -1.50
C VAL A 105 -0.72 21.44 -2.09
N GLY A 106 -0.80 20.11 -1.91
CA GLY A 106 -1.95 19.30 -2.32
C GLY A 106 -2.13 18.09 -1.42
N ARG A 107 -3.34 17.51 -1.45
CA ARG A 107 -3.67 16.32 -0.65
C ARG A 107 -4.64 15.40 -1.38
N ARG A 108 -4.44 14.09 -1.20
CA ARG A 108 -5.42 13.06 -1.61
C ARG A 108 -5.54 12.01 -0.54
N ASP A 109 -6.76 11.64 -0.18
CA ASP A 109 -7.06 10.51 0.69
C ASP A 109 -7.82 9.45 -0.11
N VAL A 110 -7.35 8.21 -0.05
CA VAL A 110 -7.89 7.07 -0.81
C VAL A 110 -8.21 5.94 0.16
N LEU A 111 -9.47 5.54 0.19
CA LEU A 111 -9.96 4.42 0.98
C LEU A 111 -9.91 3.14 0.14
N LEU A 112 -9.38 2.06 0.71
CA LEU A 112 -9.63 0.70 0.23
C LEU A 112 -11.06 0.32 0.59
N ASN A 113 -11.96 0.42 -0.39
CA ASN A 113 -13.40 0.29 -0.24
C ASN A 113 -13.86 -1.16 -0.49
N GLN A 114 -13.45 -2.07 0.38
CA GLN A 114 -13.84 -3.48 0.33
C GLN A 114 -14.60 -3.85 1.62
N PRO A 115 -15.95 -3.92 1.57
CA PRO A 115 -16.72 -4.44 2.68
C PRO A 115 -16.26 -5.86 3.06
N ASP A 116 -16.21 -6.15 4.35
CA ASP A 116 -15.81 -7.47 4.90
C ASP A 116 -14.38 -7.94 4.56
N ALA A 117 -13.53 -7.03 4.09
CA ALA A 117 -12.13 -7.36 3.84
C ALA A 117 -11.39 -7.74 5.13
N SER A 118 -10.48 -8.68 5.01
CA SER A 118 -9.60 -9.07 6.12
C SER A 118 -8.49 -8.06 6.40
N TYR A 119 -8.28 -7.09 5.51
CA TYR A 119 -7.38 -5.95 5.64
C TYR A 119 -7.95 -4.76 4.86
N GLY A 120 -7.57 -3.56 5.25
CA GLY A 120 -8.03 -2.33 4.59
C GLY A 120 -7.50 -1.09 5.28
N GLY A 121 -7.97 0.07 4.83
CA GLY A 121 -7.57 1.34 5.42
C GLY A 121 -7.59 2.49 4.44
N THR A 122 -6.99 3.58 4.84
CA THR A 122 -6.87 4.82 4.04
C THR A 122 -5.40 5.13 3.79
N TRP A 123 -5.09 5.44 2.54
CA TRP A 123 -3.82 6.03 2.16
C TRP A 123 -3.99 7.53 1.96
N THR A 124 -3.16 8.30 2.67
CA THR A 124 -3.12 9.77 2.57
C THR A 124 -1.83 10.17 1.86
N TYR A 125 -1.98 10.95 0.79
CA TYR A 125 -0.88 11.56 0.05
C TYR A 125 -0.84 13.05 0.38
N GLU A 126 0.27 13.50 0.98
CA GLU A 126 0.53 14.90 1.28
C GLU A 126 1.68 15.39 0.39
N ILE A 127 1.40 16.40 -0.40
CA ILE A 127 2.32 16.97 -1.37
C ILE A 127 2.65 18.39 -0.93
N SER A 128 3.93 18.73 -0.96
CA SER A 128 4.40 20.08 -0.75
C SER A 128 5.61 20.38 -1.63
N LEU A 129 5.87 21.66 -1.87
CA LEU A 129 7.02 22.12 -2.62
C LEU A 129 8.33 21.65 -1.96
N GLY A 130 9.27 21.15 -2.77
CA GLY A 130 10.61 20.80 -2.34
C GLY A 130 11.53 22.01 -2.19
N SER A 131 12.83 21.79 -2.35
CA SER A 131 13.85 22.84 -2.29
C SER A 131 13.88 23.71 -3.56
N SER A 132 13.22 23.30 -4.62
CA SER A 132 13.09 24.01 -5.88
C SER A 132 11.71 23.78 -6.51
N PRO A 133 11.29 24.61 -7.49
CA PRO A 133 10.02 24.42 -8.21
C PRO A 133 9.87 23.06 -8.91
N ASN A 134 11.00 22.41 -9.23
CA ASN A 134 11.05 21.09 -9.85
C ASN A 134 11.24 19.95 -8.86
N GLN A 135 10.96 20.19 -7.58
CA GLN A 135 11.02 19.17 -6.54
C GLN A 135 9.76 19.16 -5.69
N THR A 136 9.34 17.97 -5.33
CA THR A 136 8.17 17.71 -4.47
C THR A 136 8.60 16.94 -3.24
N LYS A 137 8.22 17.41 -2.06
CA LYS A 137 8.19 16.57 -0.86
C LYS A 137 6.88 15.81 -0.87
N LEU A 138 6.96 14.48 -0.96
CA LEU A 138 5.80 13.60 -0.89
C LEU A 138 5.86 12.80 0.40
N ARG A 139 4.77 12.85 1.16
CA ARG A 139 4.52 11.96 2.29
C ARG A 139 3.33 11.08 1.98
N ILE A 140 3.48 9.78 2.21
CA ILE A 140 2.41 8.80 2.09
C ILE A 140 2.21 8.18 3.46
N THR A 141 0.97 8.23 3.96
CA THR A 141 0.59 7.62 5.24
C THR A 141 -0.47 6.57 4.98
N GLU A 142 -0.26 5.38 5.50
CA GLU A 142 -1.27 4.32 5.59
C GLU A 142 -1.79 4.26 7.02
N ALA A 143 -3.11 4.37 7.17
CA ALA A 143 -3.82 4.09 8.42
C ALA A 143 -4.82 2.97 8.13
N GLY A 144 -4.55 1.78 8.64
CA GLY A 144 -5.30 0.59 8.25
C GLY A 144 -5.41 -0.46 9.34
N PHE A 145 -5.97 -1.60 8.95
CA PHE A 145 -6.16 -2.75 9.81
C PHE A 145 -5.80 -4.05 9.08
N ILE A 146 -5.36 -5.05 9.84
CA ILE A 146 -5.10 -6.42 9.37
C ILE A 146 -5.71 -7.39 10.38
N HIS A 147 -6.81 -8.07 10.03
CA HIS A 147 -7.47 -9.02 10.93
C HIS A 147 -6.72 -10.36 11.09
N PRO A 148 -6.18 -11.00 10.02
CA PRO A 148 -5.56 -12.32 10.16
C PRO A 148 -4.24 -12.24 10.96
N PRO A 149 -4.10 -13.00 12.06
CA PRO A 149 -2.89 -12.98 12.90
C PRO A 149 -1.60 -13.29 12.13
N VAL A 150 -1.65 -14.29 11.26
CA VAL A 150 -0.49 -14.70 10.46
C VAL A 150 -0.02 -13.57 9.54
N TYR A 151 -0.94 -12.79 8.95
CA TYR A 151 -0.56 -11.64 8.12
C TYR A 151 0.06 -10.52 8.95
N ARG A 152 -0.45 -10.26 10.17
CA ARG A 152 0.19 -9.29 11.07
C ARG A 152 1.63 -9.69 11.39
N PHE A 153 1.86 -10.96 11.70
CA PHE A 153 3.21 -11.50 11.93
C PHE A 153 4.12 -11.29 10.70
N VAL A 154 3.66 -11.69 9.53
CA VAL A 154 4.44 -11.61 8.29
C VAL A 154 4.75 -10.17 7.92
N MET A 155 3.77 -9.26 8.01
CA MET A 155 4.00 -7.84 7.75
C MET A 155 4.95 -7.21 8.77
N ARG A 156 4.87 -7.60 10.04
CA ARG A 156 5.73 -7.05 11.09
C ARG A 156 7.18 -7.54 11.02
N HIS A 157 7.39 -8.84 10.79
CA HIS A 157 8.69 -9.47 10.98
C HIS A 157 9.40 -9.89 9.69
N VAL A 158 8.69 -9.99 8.57
CA VAL A 158 9.27 -10.45 7.29
C VAL A 158 9.38 -9.31 6.29
N PHE A 159 8.27 -8.62 5.97
CA PHE A 159 8.28 -7.56 4.96
C PHE A 159 8.58 -6.17 5.53
N GLY A 160 8.14 -5.89 6.75
CA GLY A 160 8.13 -4.54 7.32
C GLY A 160 6.84 -3.79 6.99
N MET A 161 6.39 -2.95 7.94
CA MET A 161 5.11 -2.24 7.82
C MET A 161 5.12 -1.14 6.74
N THR A 162 6.30 -0.70 6.29
CA THR A 162 6.44 0.34 5.24
C THR A 162 6.61 -0.24 3.84
N HIS A 163 6.74 -1.55 3.69
CA HIS A 163 7.13 -2.20 2.44
C HIS A 163 6.31 -1.73 1.21
N ASN A 164 5.00 -1.73 1.32
CA ASN A 164 4.11 -1.31 0.23
C ASN A 164 4.25 0.19 -0.08
N LEU A 165 4.41 1.03 0.95
CA LEU A 165 4.61 2.47 0.80
C LEU A 165 5.95 2.79 0.15
N ASP A 166 7.02 2.08 0.55
CA ASP A 166 8.36 2.25 -0.02
C ASP A 166 8.38 1.85 -1.50
N GLN A 167 7.72 0.75 -1.85
CA GLN A 167 7.59 0.32 -3.24
C GLN A 167 6.82 1.35 -4.06
N TYR A 168 5.68 1.82 -3.57
CA TYR A 168 4.86 2.83 -4.26
C TYR A 168 5.62 4.15 -4.42
N MET A 169 6.35 4.60 -3.40
CA MET A 169 7.21 5.78 -3.46
C MET A 169 8.28 5.64 -4.55
N ALA A 170 8.94 4.49 -4.63
CA ALA A 170 9.94 4.23 -5.66
C ALA A 170 9.32 4.23 -7.08
N GLU A 171 8.13 3.69 -7.24
CA GLU A 171 7.41 3.70 -8.52
C GLU A 171 6.98 5.11 -8.94
N ILE A 172 6.50 5.95 -8.01
CA ILE A 172 6.23 7.38 -8.28
C ILE A 172 7.49 8.10 -8.73
N LYS A 173 8.61 7.93 -8.01
CA LYS A 173 9.88 8.56 -8.36
C LYS A 173 10.33 8.17 -9.76
N ALA A 174 10.24 6.88 -10.10
CA ALA A 174 10.59 6.40 -11.43
C ALA A 174 9.65 6.93 -12.54
N ALA A 175 8.34 7.01 -12.27
CA ALA A 175 7.36 7.53 -13.21
C ALA A 175 7.50 9.05 -13.43
N ALA A 176 7.79 9.79 -12.37
CA ALA A 176 7.96 11.25 -12.42
C ALA A 176 9.14 11.70 -13.30
N LEU A 177 10.15 10.85 -13.47
CA LEU A 177 11.32 11.11 -14.34
C LEU A 177 11.04 10.82 -15.82
N LYS A 178 9.96 10.12 -16.15
CA LYS A 178 9.56 9.90 -17.55
C LYS A 178 8.90 11.15 -18.10
N ASN A 179 9.25 11.52 -19.32
CA ASN A 179 8.68 12.68 -20.04
C ASN A 179 7.28 12.40 -20.54
#